data_82f938f6c46e7b7632e31f2fec498fde
#
_entry.id   82f938f6c46e7b7632e31f2fec498fde
#
_cell.length_a   1.000
_cell.length_b   1.000
_cell.length_c   1.000
_cell.angle_alpha   90.00
_cell.angle_beta   90.00
_cell.angle_gamma   90.00
#
_symmetry.space_group_name_H-M   'P 1'
#
loop_
_entity.id
_entity.type
_entity.pdbx_description
1 polymer ?
#
loop_
_entity_poly.entity_id
_entity_poly.type
_entity_poly.pdbx_seq_one_letter_code
_entity_poly.pdbx_strand_id
1 'polypeptide(L)'
;MTRTRRGLRGSALAAVVAAAVVALAGCAGEPTAPSTTTVEPDTSGTKGVPPTPDVPLVWPLTGVAADEVADRPALAGKVEHAPQARPQTGLEQADVVWEEVVEGGITRFVAVYHSQVPESVGPVRSVRPMDPAIVAPLHGVLAYTGGQQPFIDAVGAA
;
A
#
# COMPACT_ATOMS: atom_id res chain seq x y z
N MET A 1 -50.81 -36.96 61.26
CA MET A 1 -51.60 -38.01 60.54
C MET A 1 -51.11 -38.08 59.13
N THR A 2 -50.35 -39.11 58.86
CA THR A 2 -49.65 -39.43 57.62
C THR A 2 -50.56 -40.11 56.64
N ARG A 3 -50.58 -39.77 55.39
CA ARG A 3 -51.18 -40.60 54.34
C ARG A 3 -50.28 -40.66 53.10
N THR A 4 -49.60 -41.76 53.01
CA THR A 4 -48.83 -42.28 51.90
C THR A 4 -49.72 -42.47 50.65
N ARG A 5 -49.31 -42.02 49.51
CA ARG A 5 -49.78 -42.51 48.21
C ARG A 5 -48.62 -43.06 47.40
N ARG A 6 -48.56 -44.40 47.40
CA ARG A 6 -47.84 -45.19 46.39
C ARG A 6 -48.71 -45.32 45.17
N GLY A 7 -48.14 -45.20 44.01
CA GLY A 7 -48.85 -45.66 42.86
C GLY A 7 -48.24 -45.34 41.52
N LEU A 8 -47.83 -46.32 40.83
CA LEU A 8 -47.75 -46.49 39.37
C LEU A 8 -46.95 -45.45 38.58
N ARG A 9 -45.67 -45.70 38.49
CA ARG A 9 -44.84 -45.13 37.42
C ARG A 9 -43.79 -46.20 37.00
N GLY A 10 -44.23 -47.34 36.48
CA GLY A 10 -43.33 -48.41 36.14
C GLY A 10 -43.48 -49.02 34.75
N SER A 11 -44.55 -48.68 34.00
CA SER A 11 -44.84 -49.38 32.77
C SER A 11 -44.71 -48.56 31.47
N ALA A 12 -44.48 -47.24 31.58
CA ALA A 12 -44.37 -46.37 30.39
C ALA A 12 -42.96 -46.22 29.85
N LEU A 13 -41.93 -46.53 30.65
CA LEU A 13 -40.54 -46.38 30.22
C LEU A 13 -40.00 -47.55 29.36
N ALA A 14 -40.58 -48.74 29.48
CA ALA A 14 -40.12 -49.92 28.73
C ALA A 14 -40.51 -49.88 27.23
N ALA A 15 -41.61 -49.24 26.88
CA ALA A 15 -42.10 -49.13 25.50
C ALA A 15 -41.33 -48.12 24.64
N VAL A 16 -40.78 -47.06 25.24
CA VAL A 16 -40.06 -45.98 24.54
C VAL A 16 -38.64 -46.43 24.17
N VAL A 17 -38.01 -47.27 24.98
CA VAL A 17 -36.65 -47.76 24.71
C VAL A 17 -36.61 -48.75 23.55
N ALA A 18 -37.67 -49.57 23.37
CA ALA A 18 -37.72 -50.53 22.25
C ALA A 18 -37.93 -49.83 20.86
N ALA A 19 -38.63 -48.69 20.83
CA ALA A 19 -38.82 -47.94 19.58
C ALA A 19 -37.59 -47.16 19.13
N ALA A 20 -36.70 -46.76 20.07
CA ALA A 20 -35.49 -46.03 19.76
C ALA A 20 -34.37 -46.90 19.16
N VAL A 21 -34.36 -48.21 19.46
CA VAL A 21 -33.32 -49.14 18.96
C VAL A 21 -33.53 -49.52 17.49
N VAL A 22 -34.80 -49.52 17.01
CA VAL A 22 -35.10 -49.86 15.60
C VAL A 22 -34.83 -48.68 14.63
N ALA A 23 -34.78 -47.44 15.14
CA ALA A 23 -34.52 -46.26 14.31
C ALA A 23 -33.01 -46.03 14.02
N LEU A 24 -32.07 -46.66 14.72
CA LEU A 24 -30.64 -46.52 14.50
C LEU A 24 -30.01 -47.52 13.53
N ALA A 25 -30.77 -48.50 13.02
CA ALA A 25 -30.23 -49.52 12.12
C ALA A 25 -30.35 -49.16 10.62
N GLY A 26 -30.76 -47.95 10.27
CA GLY A 26 -31.10 -47.56 8.90
C GLY A 26 -30.10 -46.68 8.16
N CYS A 27 -28.92 -46.37 8.72
CA CYS A 27 -27.95 -45.51 8.03
C CYS A 27 -26.51 -46.06 8.13
N ALA A 28 -26.33 -47.34 7.73
CA ALA A 28 -25.01 -47.85 7.37
C ALA A 28 -24.87 -47.78 5.83
N GLY A 29 -24.95 -46.58 5.28
CA GLY A 29 -24.44 -46.31 3.96
C GLY A 29 -22.91 -46.29 4.08
N GLU A 30 -22.25 -47.18 3.38
CA GLU A 30 -20.80 -47.18 3.23
C GLU A 30 -20.37 -45.78 2.75
N PRO A 31 -19.44 -45.12 3.44
CA PRO A 31 -18.91 -43.84 2.93
C PRO A 31 -18.15 -44.14 1.65
N THR A 32 -18.75 -43.87 0.51
CA THR A 32 -18.03 -43.82 -0.76
C THR A 32 -17.00 -42.70 -0.62
N ALA A 33 -15.74 -43.06 -0.44
CA ALA A 33 -14.65 -42.13 -0.41
C ALA A 33 -14.71 -41.29 -1.71
N PRO A 34 -14.61 -39.97 -1.62
CA PRO A 34 -14.55 -39.15 -2.82
C PRO A 34 -13.36 -39.61 -3.65
N SER A 35 -13.59 -40.06 -4.88
CA SER A 35 -12.54 -40.35 -5.83
C SER A 35 -11.84 -39.05 -6.16
N THR A 36 -10.76 -38.77 -5.45
CA THR A 36 -9.87 -37.66 -5.81
C THR A 36 -9.14 -38.05 -7.09
N THR A 37 -9.65 -37.62 -8.23
CA THR A 37 -8.89 -37.72 -9.48
C THR A 37 -7.72 -36.75 -9.34
N THR A 38 -6.57 -37.28 -8.95
CA THR A 38 -5.32 -36.54 -9.03
C THR A 38 -5.00 -36.33 -10.51
N VAL A 39 -5.30 -35.15 -11.02
CA VAL A 39 -4.80 -34.76 -12.34
C VAL A 39 -3.32 -34.47 -12.14
N GLU A 40 -2.46 -35.38 -12.59
CA GLU A 40 -1.04 -35.09 -12.70
C GLU A 40 -0.88 -33.84 -13.58
N PRO A 41 -0.20 -32.77 -13.11
CA PRO A 41 0.07 -31.65 -13.95
C PRO A 41 0.94 -32.10 -15.14
N ASP A 42 0.49 -31.80 -16.35
CA ASP A 42 1.29 -32.03 -17.56
C ASP A 42 2.55 -31.15 -17.50
N THR A 43 3.65 -31.74 -17.06
CA THR A 43 4.96 -31.10 -16.97
C THR A 43 5.78 -31.25 -18.24
N SER A 44 5.22 -31.89 -19.28
CA SER A 44 5.90 -32.11 -20.58
C SER A 44 5.97 -30.84 -21.45
N GLY A 45 5.21 -29.79 -21.08
CA GLY A 45 5.29 -28.50 -21.75
C GLY A 45 6.63 -27.80 -21.44
N THR A 46 7.50 -27.65 -22.42
CA THR A 46 8.66 -26.76 -22.32
C THR A 46 8.14 -25.36 -21.96
N LYS A 47 8.43 -24.88 -20.74
CA LYS A 47 8.13 -23.50 -20.37
C LYS A 47 8.89 -22.58 -21.33
N GLY A 48 8.20 -22.04 -22.30
CA GLY A 48 8.76 -20.99 -23.15
C GLY A 48 9.17 -19.78 -22.29
N VAL A 49 10.20 -19.06 -22.74
CA VAL A 49 10.54 -17.77 -22.13
C VAL A 49 9.28 -16.89 -22.22
N PRO A 50 8.82 -16.31 -21.09
CA PRO A 50 7.70 -15.40 -21.13
C PRO A 50 7.96 -14.27 -22.14
N PRO A 51 6.97 -13.81 -22.90
CA PRO A 51 7.16 -12.65 -23.76
C PRO A 51 7.65 -11.48 -22.92
N THR A 52 8.60 -10.72 -23.44
CA THR A 52 9.04 -9.47 -22.82
C THR A 52 7.82 -8.53 -22.78
N PRO A 53 7.45 -8.02 -21.59
CA PRO A 53 6.33 -7.09 -21.51
C PRO A 53 6.62 -5.84 -22.33
N ASP A 54 5.63 -5.38 -23.07
CA ASP A 54 5.68 -4.08 -23.73
C ASP A 54 5.49 -3.01 -22.65
N VAL A 55 6.59 -2.36 -22.25
CA VAL A 55 6.59 -1.31 -21.24
C VAL A 55 6.52 0.03 -21.95
N PRO A 56 5.40 0.76 -21.86
CA PRO A 56 5.29 2.07 -22.48
C PRO A 56 6.30 3.05 -21.90
N LEU A 57 6.81 3.96 -22.73
CA LEU A 57 7.66 5.04 -22.28
C LEU A 57 6.82 6.04 -21.48
N VAL A 58 7.21 6.31 -20.24
CA VAL A 58 6.51 7.21 -19.31
C VAL A 58 7.49 8.08 -18.56
N TRP A 59 7.04 9.27 -18.15
CA TRP A 59 7.80 10.11 -17.23
C TRP A 59 7.94 9.40 -15.86
N PRO A 60 9.17 9.25 -15.34
CA PRO A 60 9.44 8.42 -14.16
C PRO A 60 8.69 8.85 -12.89
N LEU A 61 8.45 10.15 -12.71
CA LEU A 61 7.83 10.67 -11.48
C LEU A 61 6.30 10.69 -11.55
N THR A 62 5.72 10.74 -12.75
CA THR A 62 4.27 10.90 -12.91
C THR A 62 3.58 9.69 -13.52
N GLY A 63 4.32 8.83 -14.23
CA GLY A 63 3.76 7.73 -15.01
C GLY A 63 2.98 8.17 -16.26
N VAL A 64 3.01 9.45 -16.60
CA VAL A 64 2.36 9.97 -17.80
C VAL A 64 3.12 9.50 -19.03
N ALA A 65 2.39 9.03 -20.05
CA ALA A 65 2.97 8.59 -21.32
C ALA A 65 3.80 9.71 -21.97
N ALA A 66 4.93 9.32 -22.57
CA ALA A 66 5.85 10.25 -23.22
C ALA A 66 6.37 9.64 -24.52
N ASP A 67 6.60 10.49 -25.50
CA ASP A 67 7.28 10.08 -26.75
C ASP A 67 8.80 10.01 -26.53
N GLU A 68 9.30 10.86 -25.62
CA GLU A 68 10.70 10.93 -25.23
C GLU A 68 10.80 11.33 -23.75
N VAL A 69 11.74 10.76 -23.02
CA VAL A 69 12.08 11.14 -21.65
C VAL A 69 13.46 11.79 -21.65
N ALA A 70 13.54 13.01 -21.15
CA ALA A 70 14.80 13.74 -21.09
C ALA A 70 15.78 13.05 -20.13
N ASP A 71 17.03 12.86 -20.61
CA ASP A 71 18.13 12.34 -19.81
C ASP A 71 18.75 13.49 -18.99
N ARG A 72 18.14 13.74 -17.84
CA ARG A 72 18.59 14.78 -16.89
C ARG A 72 18.23 14.37 -15.46
N PRO A 73 18.96 14.87 -14.43
CA PRO A 73 18.58 14.67 -13.05
C PRO A 73 17.28 15.43 -12.74
N ALA A 74 16.50 14.92 -11.78
CA ALA A 74 15.38 15.67 -11.22
C ALA A 74 15.89 16.91 -10.48
N LEU A 75 15.14 18.02 -10.58
CA LEU A 75 15.38 19.24 -9.81
C LEU A 75 14.35 19.29 -8.68
N ALA A 76 14.81 19.32 -7.43
CA ALA A 76 13.98 19.60 -6.26
C ALA A 76 14.17 21.04 -5.81
N GLY A 77 13.11 21.79 -5.58
CA GLY A 77 13.13 23.17 -5.08
C GLY A 77 12.46 23.25 -3.72
N LYS A 78 13.16 23.83 -2.72
CA LYS A 78 12.56 24.12 -1.41
C LYS A 78 11.78 25.41 -1.46
N VAL A 79 10.44 25.36 -1.45
CA VAL A 79 9.55 26.50 -1.71
C VAL A 79 8.77 26.89 -0.45
N GLU A 80 8.66 28.21 -0.19
CA GLU A 80 7.90 28.74 0.93
C GLU A 80 6.39 28.60 0.70
N HIS A 81 5.66 28.29 1.79
CA HIS A 81 4.20 28.18 1.75
C HIS A 81 3.49 29.08 2.76
N ALA A 82 4.21 29.94 3.47
CA ALA A 82 3.58 30.95 4.31
C ALA A 82 2.60 31.84 3.51
N PRO A 83 1.51 32.35 4.13
CA PRO A 83 0.51 33.16 3.40
C PRO A 83 1.10 34.33 2.62
N GLN A 84 2.17 34.95 3.12
CA GLN A 84 2.83 36.10 2.50
C GLN A 84 3.66 35.72 1.25
N ALA A 85 3.95 34.43 1.07
CA ALA A 85 4.70 33.90 -0.07
C ALA A 85 3.82 33.51 -1.25
N ARG A 86 2.53 33.62 -1.12
CA ARG A 86 1.55 33.22 -2.13
C ARG A 86 1.15 34.38 -3.05
N PRO A 87 0.94 34.12 -4.35
CA PRO A 87 1.15 32.85 -5.04
C PRO A 87 2.64 32.53 -5.24
N GLN A 88 2.98 31.24 -5.20
CA GLN A 88 4.31 30.78 -5.56
C GLN A 88 4.50 30.81 -7.08
N THR A 89 5.76 30.81 -7.53
CA THR A 89 6.10 30.76 -8.95
C THR A 89 6.60 29.38 -9.34
N GLY A 90 6.13 28.84 -10.45
CA GLY A 90 6.60 27.58 -11.06
C GLY A 90 6.06 26.31 -10.40
N LEU A 91 5.27 26.43 -9.34
CA LEU A 91 4.77 25.26 -8.58
C LEU A 91 3.82 24.40 -9.43
N GLU A 92 3.08 25.01 -10.35
CA GLU A 92 2.14 24.35 -11.27
C GLU A 92 2.82 23.43 -12.30
N GLN A 93 4.14 23.56 -12.49
CA GLN A 93 4.93 22.73 -13.39
C GLN A 93 5.63 21.56 -12.69
N ALA A 94 5.45 21.43 -11.37
CA ALA A 94 6.06 20.37 -10.61
C ALA A 94 5.42 19.01 -10.92
N ASP A 95 6.24 17.97 -11.10
CA ASP A 95 5.79 16.60 -11.24
C ASP A 95 5.28 16.04 -9.92
N VAL A 96 5.93 16.41 -8.80
CA VAL A 96 5.59 16.01 -7.44
C VAL A 96 5.78 17.19 -6.51
N VAL A 97 4.86 17.38 -5.58
CA VAL A 97 4.99 18.36 -4.50
C VAL A 97 4.84 17.66 -3.16
N TRP A 98 5.89 17.70 -2.37
CA TRP A 98 5.87 17.29 -0.97
C TRP A 98 5.52 18.49 -0.10
N GLU A 99 4.56 18.34 0.79
CA GLU A 99 4.25 19.33 1.81
C GLU A 99 4.74 18.83 3.17
N GLU A 100 5.51 19.66 3.85
CA GLU A 100 6.10 19.31 5.14
C GLU A 100 5.87 20.42 6.16
N VAL A 101 5.59 20.01 7.40
CA VAL A 101 5.42 20.94 8.52
C VAL A 101 6.79 21.39 9.01
N VAL A 102 6.95 22.69 9.16
CA VAL A 102 8.15 23.34 9.70
C VAL A 102 7.82 24.10 10.99
N GLU A 103 8.71 24.98 11.44
CA GLU A 103 8.53 25.71 12.68
C GLU A 103 7.27 26.60 12.67
N GLY A 104 6.67 26.80 13.83
CA GLY A 104 5.50 27.65 14.00
C GLY A 104 4.21 27.12 13.40
N GLY A 105 4.16 25.83 13.04
CA GLY A 105 2.97 25.21 12.44
C GLY A 105 2.70 25.63 11.00
N ILE A 106 3.67 26.29 10.34
CA ILE A 106 3.61 26.57 8.91
C ILE A 106 4.13 25.40 8.10
N THR A 107 3.86 25.40 6.81
CA THR A 107 4.36 24.36 5.91
C THR A 107 5.32 24.94 4.88
N ARG A 108 6.12 24.06 4.27
CA ARG A 108 6.93 24.30 3.09
C ARG A 108 6.74 23.21 2.09
N PHE A 109 7.03 23.52 0.84
CA PHE A 109 7.03 22.53 -0.23
C PHE A 109 8.45 22.11 -0.60
N VAL A 110 8.59 20.84 -1.00
CA VAL A 110 9.65 20.39 -1.88
C VAL A 110 8.98 20.08 -3.21
N ALA A 111 9.16 20.95 -4.17
CA ALA A 111 8.62 20.82 -5.52
C ALA A 111 9.66 20.14 -6.40
N VAL A 112 9.29 19.04 -7.05
CA VAL A 112 10.20 18.19 -7.84
C VAL A 112 9.81 18.29 -9.32
N TYR A 113 10.78 18.53 -10.16
CA TYR A 113 10.64 18.77 -11.59
C TYR A 113 11.52 17.80 -12.37
N HIS A 114 10.97 17.11 -13.35
CA HIS A 114 11.70 16.27 -14.27
C HIS A 114 11.08 16.31 -15.68
N SER A 115 9.76 16.18 -15.79
CA SER A 115 9.07 16.26 -17.09
C SER A 115 9.18 17.68 -17.67
N GLN A 116 9.07 18.68 -16.80
CA GLN A 116 9.26 20.10 -17.14
C GLN A 116 10.29 20.71 -16.20
N VAL A 117 11.01 21.72 -16.66
CA VAL A 117 11.87 22.57 -15.83
C VAL A 117 11.36 23.99 -15.98
N PRO A 118 10.75 24.59 -14.94
CA PRO A 118 10.24 25.95 -15.02
C PRO A 118 11.38 26.96 -15.18
N GLU A 119 11.11 28.06 -15.83
CA GLU A 119 12.06 29.19 -15.96
C GLU A 119 12.41 29.81 -14.61
N SER A 120 11.44 29.78 -13.68
CA SER A 120 11.58 30.38 -12.36
C SER A 120 10.81 29.58 -11.33
N VAL A 121 11.41 29.40 -10.15
CA VAL A 121 10.80 28.72 -8.98
C VAL A 121 10.99 29.58 -7.75
N GLY A 122 9.92 29.77 -6.99
CA GLY A 122 10.08 30.48 -5.74
C GLY A 122 8.81 30.89 -5.00
N PRO A 123 8.96 31.54 -3.86
CA PRO A 123 10.23 31.93 -3.20
C PRO A 123 10.96 30.71 -2.61
N VAL A 124 12.26 30.63 -2.85
CA VAL A 124 13.08 29.52 -2.33
C VAL A 124 13.45 29.75 -0.87
N ARG A 125 13.50 28.68 -0.07
CA ARG A 125 13.72 28.74 1.38
C ARG A 125 14.72 27.68 1.89
N SER A 126 14.96 27.74 3.20
CA SER A 126 15.94 26.93 3.89
C SER A 126 15.52 25.46 4.02
N VAL A 127 16.51 24.58 4.00
CA VAL A 127 16.36 23.16 4.27
C VAL A 127 16.03 22.86 5.73
N ARG A 128 15.47 21.66 5.95
CA ARG A 128 15.00 21.16 7.24
C ARG A 128 15.46 19.70 7.42
N PRO A 129 15.35 19.13 8.64
CA PRO A 129 15.85 17.79 8.94
C PRO A 129 15.22 16.67 8.10
N MET A 130 14.02 16.86 7.55
CA MET A 130 13.31 15.87 6.74
C MET A 130 13.75 15.84 5.28
N ASP A 131 14.33 16.92 4.77
CA ASP A 131 14.69 17.04 3.35
C ASP A 131 15.59 15.92 2.82
N PRO A 132 16.60 15.43 3.55
CA PRO A 132 17.43 14.32 3.08
C PRO A 132 16.61 13.08 2.70
N ALA A 133 15.57 12.74 3.49
CA ALA A 133 14.73 11.58 3.22
C ALA A 133 13.88 11.75 1.96
N ILE A 134 13.54 12.98 1.59
CA ILE A 134 12.77 13.30 0.38
C ILE A 134 13.68 13.31 -0.85
N VAL A 135 14.87 13.91 -0.75
CA VAL A 135 15.71 14.18 -1.93
C VAL A 135 16.69 13.04 -2.26
N ALA A 136 17.14 12.26 -1.27
CA ALA A 136 18.07 11.17 -1.50
C ALA A 136 17.59 10.16 -2.57
N PRO A 137 16.32 9.70 -2.57
CA PRO A 137 15.84 8.77 -3.57
C PRO A 137 15.78 9.34 -5.00
N LEU A 138 15.84 10.66 -5.15
CA LEU A 138 15.74 11.32 -6.46
C LEU A 138 17.07 11.31 -7.20
N HIS A 139 18.20 11.15 -6.50
CA HIS A 139 19.57 11.24 -7.05
C HIS A 139 19.74 12.48 -7.97
N GLY A 140 19.10 13.60 -7.58
CA GLY A 140 18.98 14.80 -8.38
C GLY A 140 19.67 16.01 -7.76
N VAL A 141 19.18 17.19 -8.08
CA VAL A 141 19.70 18.47 -7.60
C VAL A 141 18.69 19.09 -6.65
N LEU A 142 19.15 19.61 -5.50
CA LEU A 142 18.30 20.37 -4.57
C LEU A 142 18.67 21.86 -4.59
N ALA A 143 17.69 22.71 -4.92
CA ALA A 143 17.78 24.16 -4.84
C ALA A 143 17.15 24.66 -3.53
N TYR A 144 17.91 25.38 -2.71
CA TYR A 144 17.48 25.94 -1.44
C TYR A 144 18.25 27.20 -1.06
N THR A 145 17.76 27.99 -0.08
CA THR A 145 18.45 29.16 0.45
C THR A 145 18.85 28.94 1.91
N GLY A 146 20.02 28.33 2.14
CA GLY A 146 20.57 28.15 3.49
C GLY A 146 19.83 27.13 4.36
N GLY A 147 20.06 27.22 5.66
CA GLY A 147 19.58 26.30 6.69
C GLY A 147 20.46 26.35 7.92
N GLN A 148 20.13 25.58 8.95
CA GLN A 148 21.06 25.30 10.02
C GLN A 148 22.16 24.36 9.49
N GLN A 149 23.41 24.56 9.92
CA GLN A 149 24.55 23.82 9.38
C GLN A 149 24.36 22.30 9.38
N PRO A 150 23.85 21.67 10.44
CA PRO A 150 23.59 20.22 10.43
C PRO A 150 22.61 19.75 9.34
N PHE A 151 21.65 20.59 8.96
CA PHE A 151 20.68 20.25 7.91
C PHE A 151 21.29 20.41 6.52
N ILE A 152 22.13 21.44 6.35
CA ILE A 152 22.91 21.64 5.11
C ILE A 152 23.86 20.46 4.90
N ASP A 153 24.58 20.04 5.95
CA ASP A 153 25.50 18.91 5.89
C ASP A 153 24.75 17.60 5.56
N ALA A 154 23.56 17.42 6.15
CA ALA A 154 22.74 16.23 5.92
C ALA A 154 22.23 16.13 4.48
N VAL A 155 21.75 17.22 3.87
CA VAL A 155 21.33 17.20 2.46
C VAL A 155 22.50 17.12 1.49
N GLY A 156 23.67 17.62 1.89
CA GLY A 156 24.91 17.49 1.12
C GLY A 156 25.49 16.08 1.11
N ALA A 157 25.09 15.24 2.06
CA ALA A 157 25.49 13.84 2.19
C ALA A 157 24.48 12.86 1.58
N ALA A 158 23.27 13.33 1.22
CA ALA A 158 22.18 12.53 0.68
C ALA A 158 22.30 12.39 -0.84
#